data_360c7c557957b316c4fdd7a841203e95
#
_entry.id   360c7c557957b316c4fdd7a841203e95
#
_cell.length_a   1.000
_cell.length_b   1.000
_cell.length_c   1.000
_cell.angle_alpha   90.00
_cell.angle_beta   90.00
_cell.angle_gamma   90.00
#
_symmetry.space_group_name_H-M   'P 1'
#
loop_
_entity.id
_entity.type
_entity.pdbx_description
1 polymer ?
#
loop_
_entity_poly.entity_id
_entity_poly.type
_entity_poly.pdbx_seq_one_letter_code
_entity_poly.pdbx_strand_id
1 'polypeptide(L)'
;MCRSLRDPAVLANCIESWLKSCVASAGAQGGVVGLSGGIDSAVVARLLQRAFGRDMLAVIMPCHSIPRDREDALLVAGAFGLPLAEVDLTPVYDAFLQALPGMDITPLAAANIKPRLRMTTLYALAQSRKLLVCGTGNKAEITMGYFTKYGDGGCDLLPLGDLLKCEVRALAQFLDVPEPVIVKAPSAGLWEGQTDEGEMGMSYEDIDRYVSTGEGDTAVKYRIDRMNTQSEHKRRIPPVCVCS
;
A
#
# COMPACT_ATOMS: atom_id res chain seq x y z
N MET A 1 -14.40 -13.67 12.85
CA MET A 1 -14.33 -14.54 11.63
C MET A 1 -15.00 -13.83 10.48
N CYS A 2 -14.27 -13.53 9.38
CA CYS A 2 -14.87 -13.02 8.15
C CYS A 2 -15.94 -14.01 7.66
N ARG A 3 -17.19 -13.55 7.57
CA ARG A 3 -18.26 -14.34 6.96
C ARG A 3 -18.04 -14.38 5.45
N SER A 4 -17.80 -15.57 4.88
CA SER A 4 -17.66 -15.81 3.44
C SER A 4 -16.49 -15.08 2.77
N LEU A 5 -15.27 -15.57 3.01
CA LEU A 5 -14.10 -15.20 2.19
C LEU A 5 -14.35 -15.62 0.74
N ARG A 6 -14.07 -14.71 -0.20
CA ARG A 6 -13.98 -15.07 -1.62
C ARG A 6 -12.82 -16.05 -1.83
N ASP A 7 -12.98 -16.97 -2.79
CA ASP A 7 -11.94 -17.96 -3.10
C ASP A 7 -10.63 -17.25 -3.54
N PRO A 8 -9.50 -17.49 -2.85
CA PRO A 8 -8.24 -16.83 -3.16
C PRO A 8 -7.72 -17.10 -4.59
N ALA A 9 -7.99 -18.28 -5.14
CA ALA A 9 -7.59 -18.62 -6.51
C ALA A 9 -8.40 -17.80 -7.53
N VAL A 10 -9.70 -17.62 -7.29
CA VAL A 10 -10.56 -16.77 -8.10
C VAL A 10 -10.13 -15.31 -8.01
N LEU A 11 -9.83 -14.82 -6.79
CA LEU A 11 -9.33 -13.46 -6.58
C LEU A 11 -8.01 -13.22 -7.32
N ALA A 12 -7.04 -14.14 -7.20
CA ALA A 12 -5.76 -14.03 -7.88
C ALA A 12 -5.95 -13.90 -9.40
N ASN A 13 -6.71 -14.81 -10.01
CA ASN A 13 -6.95 -14.82 -11.45
C ASN A 13 -7.69 -13.55 -11.93
N CYS A 14 -8.67 -13.08 -11.14
CA CYS A 14 -9.40 -11.86 -11.43
C CYS A 14 -8.48 -10.64 -11.44
N ILE A 15 -7.67 -10.48 -10.38
CA ILE A 15 -6.75 -9.35 -10.24
C ILE A 15 -5.67 -9.38 -11.33
N GLU A 16 -5.09 -10.55 -11.64
CA GLU A 16 -4.11 -10.69 -12.71
C GLU A 16 -4.69 -10.31 -14.09
N SER A 17 -5.90 -10.76 -14.38
CA SER A 17 -6.58 -10.41 -15.63
C SER A 17 -6.88 -8.92 -15.72
N TRP A 18 -7.32 -8.32 -14.61
CA TRP A 18 -7.57 -6.89 -14.52
C TRP A 18 -6.30 -6.07 -14.69
N LEU A 19 -5.18 -6.47 -14.02
CA LEU A 19 -3.88 -5.83 -14.18
C LEU A 19 -3.41 -5.82 -15.63
N LYS A 20 -3.50 -6.97 -16.32
CA LYS A 20 -3.15 -7.09 -17.74
C LYS A 20 -3.98 -6.16 -18.62
N SER A 21 -5.28 -6.07 -18.36
CA SER A 21 -6.18 -5.18 -19.10
C SER A 21 -5.83 -3.70 -18.87
N CYS A 22 -5.59 -3.28 -17.62
CA CYS A 22 -5.23 -1.90 -17.29
C CYS A 22 -3.90 -1.49 -17.96
N VAL A 23 -2.87 -2.34 -17.86
CA VAL A 23 -1.55 -2.08 -18.44
C VAL A 23 -1.64 -1.99 -19.96
N ALA A 24 -2.38 -2.89 -20.60
CA ALA A 24 -2.58 -2.85 -22.06
C ALA A 24 -3.35 -1.58 -22.49
N SER A 25 -4.41 -1.20 -21.77
CA SER A 25 -5.20 0.00 -22.08
C SER A 25 -4.40 1.29 -21.92
N ALA A 26 -3.41 1.32 -21.03
CA ALA A 26 -2.52 2.45 -20.83
C ALA A 26 -1.31 2.47 -21.81
N GLY A 27 -1.15 1.45 -22.65
CA GLY A 27 0.02 1.30 -23.51
C GLY A 27 1.33 1.10 -22.74
N ALA A 28 1.22 0.63 -21.47
CA ALA A 28 2.35 0.31 -20.61
C ALA A 28 2.86 -1.12 -20.87
N GLN A 29 3.99 -1.48 -20.26
CA GLN A 29 4.60 -2.80 -20.40
C GLN A 29 4.36 -3.71 -19.20
N GLY A 30 4.09 -3.14 -18.02
CA GLY A 30 3.91 -3.87 -16.78
C GLY A 30 3.67 -2.96 -15.59
N GLY A 31 4.04 -3.41 -14.39
CA GLY A 31 3.81 -2.66 -13.15
C GLY A 31 5.04 -2.52 -12.26
N VAL A 32 5.09 -1.44 -11.47
CA VAL A 32 6.08 -1.24 -10.42
C VAL A 32 5.40 -1.14 -9.07
N VAL A 33 6.01 -1.70 -8.02
CA VAL A 33 5.49 -1.66 -6.66
C VAL A 33 6.61 -1.40 -5.65
N GLY A 34 6.32 -0.61 -4.62
CA GLY A 34 7.18 -0.48 -3.45
C GLY A 34 7.07 -1.73 -2.57
N LEU A 35 8.18 -2.42 -2.33
CA LEU A 35 8.24 -3.62 -1.51
C LEU A 35 8.70 -3.24 -0.10
N SER A 36 7.76 -3.18 0.84
CA SER A 36 7.98 -2.69 2.20
C SER A 36 8.35 -3.79 3.21
N GLY A 37 8.25 -5.06 2.83
CA GLY A 37 8.34 -6.19 3.76
C GLY A 37 7.04 -6.47 4.53
N GLY A 38 5.95 -5.75 4.21
CA GLY A 38 4.60 -6.03 4.70
C GLY A 38 3.80 -6.91 3.74
N ILE A 39 2.75 -7.55 4.27
CA ILE A 39 1.93 -8.53 3.56
C ILE A 39 1.29 -7.96 2.29
N ASP A 40 0.74 -6.74 2.33
CA ASP A 40 0.03 -6.14 1.19
C ASP A 40 0.99 -5.93 0.00
N SER A 41 2.18 -5.39 0.26
CA SER A 41 3.21 -5.19 -0.76
C SER A 41 3.73 -6.51 -1.34
N ALA A 42 3.84 -7.55 -0.51
CA ALA A 42 4.25 -8.88 -0.94
C ALA A 42 3.21 -9.53 -1.87
N VAL A 43 1.91 -9.40 -1.54
CA VAL A 43 0.81 -9.90 -2.37
C VAL A 43 0.78 -9.18 -3.72
N VAL A 44 0.86 -7.84 -3.73
CA VAL A 44 0.87 -7.06 -4.99
C VAL A 44 2.08 -7.43 -5.85
N ALA A 45 3.28 -7.54 -5.25
CA ALA A 45 4.49 -7.92 -5.97
C ALA A 45 4.37 -9.31 -6.61
N ARG A 46 3.79 -10.29 -5.90
CA ARG A 46 3.56 -11.64 -6.42
C ARG A 46 2.54 -11.64 -7.55
N LEU A 47 1.44 -10.90 -7.42
CA LEU A 47 0.42 -10.77 -8.48
C LEU A 47 1.01 -10.12 -9.74
N LEU A 48 1.83 -9.09 -9.59
CA LEU A 48 2.54 -8.46 -10.71
C LEU A 48 3.52 -9.43 -11.38
N GLN A 49 4.27 -10.20 -10.60
CA GLN A 49 5.19 -11.20 -11.13
C GLN A 49 4.44 -12.30 -11.91
N ARG A 50 3.29 -12.76 -11.43
CA ARG A 50 2.45 -13.73 -12.14
C ARG A 50 1.83 -13.14 -13.41
N ALA A 51 1.46 -11.87 -13.39
CA ALA A 51 0.84 -11.20 -14.53
C ALA A 51 1.86 -10.83 -15.64
N PHE A 52 3.05 -10.39 -15.27
CA PHE A 52 4.01 -9.75 -16.19
C PHE A 52 5.40 -10.39 -16.21
N GLY A 53 5.70 -11.35 -15.33
CA GLY A 53 7.00 -12.01 -15.31
C GLY A 53 8.14 -11.03 -15.03
N ARG A 54 8.99 -10.79 -16.02
CA ARG A 54 10.13 -9.86 -15.92
C ARG A 54 9.78 -8.40 -16.23
N ASP A 55 8.59 -8.14 -16.76
CA ASP A 55 8.12 -6.79 -17.08
C ASP A 55 7.45 -6.12 -15.86
N MET A 56 7.85 -6.52 -14.67
CA MET A 56 7.51 -5.86 -13.41
C MET A 56 8.78 -5.40 -12.69
N LEU A 57 8.63 -4.50 -11.71
CA LEU A 57 9.73 -4.06 -10.84
C LEU A 57 9.25 -3.98 -9.39
N ALA A 58 9.94 -4.64 -8.48
CA ALA A 58 9.81 -4.39 -7.05
C ALA A 58 10.91 -3.40 -6.61
N VAL A 59 10.56 -2.43 -5.76
CA VAL A 59 11.50 -1.41 -5.30
C VAL A 59 11.52 -1.35 -3.78
N ILE A 60 12.67 -1.64 -3.17
CA ILE A 60 12.91 -1.43 -1.74
C ILE A 60 13.43 0.00 -1.55
N MET A 61 12.77 0.77 -0.69
CA MET A 61 13.06 2.20 -0.51
C MET A 61 13.21 2.53 0.99
N PRO A 62 14.33 2.15 1.64
CA PRO A 62 14.57 2.51 3.03
C PRO A 62 14.63 4.04 3.18
N CYS A 63 14.10 4.54 4.30
CA CYS A 63 14.10 5.96 4.68
C CYS A 63 13.99 6.04 6.20
N HIS A 64 15.10 5.92 6.92
CA HIS A 64 15.14 5.67 8.36
C HIS A 64 14.19 4.51 8.75
N SER A 65 14.19 3.45 7.94
CA SER A 65 13.34 2.29 8.14
C SER A 65 13.98 1.30 9.10
N ILE A 66 13.16 0.45 9.73
CA ILE A 66 13.61 -0.62 10.59
C ILE A 66 14.34 -1.66 9.73
N PRO A 67 15.55 -2.13 10.11
CA PRO A 67 16.31 -3.12 9.31
C PRO A 67 15.50 -4.37 8.97
N ARG A 68 14.65 -4.83 9.88
CA ARG A 68 13.78 -5.98 9.67
C ARG A 68 12.83 -5.84 8.48
N ASP A 69 12.35 -4.64 8.19
CA ASP A 69 11.47 -4.40 7.04
C ASP A 69 12.19 -4.68 5.72
N ARG A 70 13.47 -4.28 5.64
CA ARG A 70 14.33 -4.56 4.49
C ARG A 70 14.62 -6.06 4.35
N GLU A 71 14.89 -6.75 5.46
CA GLU A 71 15.12 -8.20 5.48
C GLU A 71 13.89 -8.97 4.98
N ASP A 72 12.70 -8.61 5.46
CA ASP A 72 11.44 -9.21 5.05
C ASP A 72 11.15 -8.93 3.56
N ALA A 73 11.44 -7.73 3.07
CA ALA A 73 11.31 -7.39 1.65
C ALA A 73 12.26 -8.23 0.76
N LEU A 74 13.52 -8.40 1.19
CA LEU A 74 14.49 -9.26 0.49
C LEU A 74 14.08 -10.74 0.51
N LEU A 75 13.50 -11.22 1.62
CA LEU A 75 12.95 -12.57 1.72
C LEU A 75 11.86 -12.80 0.66
N VAL A 76 10.91 -11.87 0.52
CA VAL A 76 9.86 -11.93 -0.51
C VAL A 76 10.47 -11.89 -1.91
N ALA A 77 11.40 -10.96 -2.16
CA ALA A 77 12.02 -10.81 -3.47
C ALA A 77 12.77 -12.08 -3.88
N GLY A 78 13.51 -12.71 -2.95
CA GLY A 78 14.22 -13.96 -3.17
C GLY A 78 13.28 -15.14 -3.40
N ALA A 79 12.22 -15.28 -2.59
CA ALA A 79 11.25 -16.37 -2.70
C ALA A 79 10.56 -16.42 -4.07
N PHE A 80 10.30 -15.26 -4.67
CA PHE A 80 9.60 -15.16 -5.95
C PHE A 80 10.49 -14.84 -7.16
N GLY A 81 11.80 -14.64 -6.95
CA GLY A 81 12.73 -14.27 -8.03
C GLY A 81 12.35 -12.93 -8.69
N LEU A 82 11.93 -11.93 -7.89
CA LEU A 82 11.43 -10.66 -8.41
C LEU A 82 12.55 -9.83 -9.04
N PRO A 83 12.29 -9.16 -10.20
CA PRO A 83 13.11 -8.04 -10.62
C PRO A 83 13.11 -6.97 -9.53
N LEU A 84 14.29 -6.65 -8.98
CA LEU A 84 14.44 -5.84 -7.78
C LEU A 84 15.36 -4.64 -8.03
N ALA A 85 14.97 -3.48 -7.48
CA ALA A 85 15.83 -2.33 -7.28
C ALA A 85 15.81 -1.92 -5.81
N GLU A 86 16.89 -1.33 -5.33
CA GLU A 86 16.97 -0.73 -4.00
C GLU A 86 17.42 0.73 -4.12
N VAL A 87 16.69 1.65 -3.46
CA VAL A 87 16.97 3.08 -3.46
C VAL A 87 16.90 3.59 -2.03
N ASP A 88 18.05 3.86 -1.41
CA ASP A 88 18.08 4.48 -0.08
C ASP A 88 17.65 5.96 -0.17
N LEU A 89 16.52 6.26 0.43
CA LEU A 89 15.94 7.61 0.48
C LEU A 89 16.34 8.41 1.73
N THR A 90 17.12 7.82 2.64
CA THR A 90 17.56 8.48 3.88
C THR A 90 18.30 9.78 3.62
N PRO A 91 19.31 9.83 2.72
CA PRO A 91 20.02 11.09 2.45
C PRO A 91 19.13 12.16 1.82
N VAL A 92 18.18 11.75 0.97
CA VAL A 92 17.24 12.70 0.32
C VAL A 92 16.26 13.27 1.33
N TYR A 93 15.76 12.43 2.24
CA TYR A 93 14.87 12.86 3.32
C TYR A 93 15.56 13.86 4.26
N ASP A 94 16.80 13.57 4.69
CA ASP A 94 17.58 14.45 5.57
C ASP A 94 17.88 15.78 4.90
N ALA A 95 18.30 15.77 3.63
CA ALA A 95 18.53 16.98 2.86
C ALA A 95 17.25 17.80 2.67
N PHE A 96 16.10 17.15 2.46
CA PHE A 96 14.81 17.82 2.35
C PHE A 96 14.43 18.55 3.64
N LEU A 97 14.57 17.89 4.80
CA LEU A 97 14.30 18.51 6.09
C LEU A 97 15.24 19.69 6.38
N GLN A 98 16.53 19.57 6.05
CA GLN A 98 17.51 20.66 6.19
C GLN A 98 17.21 21.87 5.30
N ALA A 99 16.59 21.65 4.15
CA ALA A 99 16.20 22.71 3.21
C ALA A 99 14.96 23.51 3.66
N LEU A 100 14.20 23.03 4.66
CA LEU A 100 13.04 23.72 5.21
C LEU A 100 13.47 24.73 6.28
N PRO A 101 13.56 26.02 5.98
CA PRO A 101 14.16 26.99 6.90
C PRO A 101 13.21 27.35 8.04
N GLY A 102 13.64 27.16 9.30
CA GLY A 102 13.04 27.79 10.48
C GLY A 102 11.56 27.52 10.75
N MET A 103 10.99 26.47 10.12
CA MET A 103 9.59 26.10 10.30
C MET A 103 9.49 24.93 11.28
N ASP A 104 8.59 25.04 12.24
CA ASP A 104 8.25 23.96 13.16
C ASP A 104 7.49 22.85 12.40
N ILE A 105 8.23 21.88 11.86
CA ILE A 105 7.66 20.73 11.18
C ILE A 105 7.23 19.72 12.24
N THR A 106 5.93 19.43 12.33
CA THR A 106 5.42 18.42 13.26
C THR A 106 5.96 17.03 12.93
N PRO A 107 6.14 16.12 13.93
CA PRO A 107 6.59 14.74 13.67
C PRO A 107 5.78 14.02 12.60
N LEU A 108 4.46 14.19 12.59
CA LEU A 108 3.57 13.60 11.59
C LEU A 108 3.81 14.18 10.18
N ALA A 109 4.05 15.50 10.08
CA ALA A 109 4.35 16.12 8.78
C ALA A 109 5.69 15.61 8.23
N ALA A 110 6.72 15.51 9.08
CA ALA A 110 8.01 14.92 8.72
C ALA A 110 7.87 13.46 8.30
N ALA A 111 7.14 12.64 9.06
CA ALA A 111 6.89 11.23 8.72
C ALA A 111 6.21 11.08 7.36
N ASN A 112 5.25 11.95 7.03
CA ASN A 112 4.53 11.93 5.75
C ASN A 112 5.37 12.37 4.53
N ILE A 113 6.59 12.86 4.71
CA ILE A 113 7.55 13.10 3.62
C ILE A 113 8.05 11.75 3.08
N LYS A 114 8.29 10.77 3.92
CA LYS A 114 8.81 9.45 3.53
C LYS A 114 7.95 8.77 2.45
N PRO A 115 6.63 8.56 2.60
CA PRO A 115 5.81 7.96 1.56
C PRO A 115 5.72 8.83 0.30
N ARG A 116 5.84 10.16 0.38
CA ARG A 116 5.89 11.05 -0.80
C ARG A 116 7.18 10.91 -1.58
N LEU A 117 8.32 10.76 -0.93
CA LEU A 117 9.58 10.45 -1.59
C LEU A 117 9.55 9.07 -2.27
N ARG A 118 8.97 8.08 -1.60
CA ARG A 118 8.75 6.75 -2.21
C ARG A 118 7.88 6.82 -3.45
N MET A 119 6.76 7.53 -3.40
CA MET A 119 5.87 7.74 -4.55
C MET A 119 6.62 8.40 -5.71
N THR A 120 7.33 9.49 -5.47
CA THR A 120 8.12 10.18 -6.50
C THR A 120 9.15 9.26 -7.15
N THR A 121 9.83 8.43 -6.36
CA THR A 121 10.81 7.45 -6.85
C THR A 121 10.14 6.39 -7.73
N LEU A 122 8.98 5.86 -7.30
CA LEU A 122 8.23 4.88 -8.10
C LEU A 122 7.79 5.46 -9.44
N TYR A 123 7.27 6.69 -9.48
CA TYR A 123 6.87 7.33 -10.73
C TYR A 123 8.05 7.64 -11.66
N ALA A 124 9.21 8.03 -11.11
CA ALA A 124 10.42 8.23 -11.91
C ALA A 124 10.89 6.93 -12.60
N LEU A 125 10.87 5.82 -11.86
CA LEU A 125 11.21 4.49 -12.40
C LEU A 125 10.14 3.98 -13.37
N ALA A 126 8.87 4.18 -13.04
CA ALA A 126 7.72 3.79 -13.87
C ALA A 126 7.79 4.45 -15.23
N GLN A 127 7.94 5.77 -15.26
CA GLN A 127 8.02 6.52 -16.52
C GLN A 127 9.22 6.09 -17.38
N SER A 128 10.38 5.86 -16.76
CA SER A 128 11.60 5.43 -17.45
C SER A 128 11.48 4.05 -18.10
N ARG A 129 10.59 3.18 -17.58
CA ARG A 129 10.42 1.79 -18.01
C ARG A 129 9.04 1.51 -18.63
N LYS A 130 8.21 2.53 -18.81
CA LYS A 130 6.82 2.40 -19.28
C LYS A 130 5.99 1.44 -18.41
N LEU A 131 6.11 1.56 -17.10
CA LEU A 131 5.36 0.79 -16.11
C LEU A 131 4.26 1.65 -15.47
N LEU A 132 3.23 1.01 -14.91
CA LEU A 132 2.25 1.68 -14.04
C LEU A 132 2.61 1.46 -12.56
N VAL A 133 2.40 2.49 -11.75
CA VAL A 133 2.61 2.41 -10.29
C VAL A 133 1.44 1.69 -9.65
N CYS A 134 1.72 0.55 -9.00
CA CYS A 134 0.73 -0.23 -8.27
C CYS A 134 0.82 0.08 -6.77
N GLY A 135 -0.26 0.63 -6.23
CA GLY A 135 -0.43 0.84 -4.80
C GLY A 135 -0.79 -0.45 -4.08
N THR A 136 -0.59 -0.46 -2.78
CA THR A 136 -0.79 -1.64 -1.92
C THR A 136 -1.98 -1.48 -0.97
N GLY A 137 -2.70 -0.35 -1.03
CA GLY A 137 -3.84 -0.08 -0.17
C GLY A 137 -4.96 -1.09 -0.35
N ASN A 138 -5.46 -1.64 0.76
CA ASN A 138 -6.60 -2.53 0.82
C ASN A 138 -7.90 -1.77 1.14
N LYS A 139 -9.04 -2.45 1.10
CA LYS A 139 -10.36 -1.86 1.29
C LYS A 139 -10.52 -1.16 2.64
N ALA A 140 -10.00 -1.74 3.72
CA ALA A 140 -10.04 -1.15 5.05
C ALA A 140 -9.27 0.17 5.10
N GLU A 141 -8.03 0.18 4.63
CA GLU A 141 -7.16 1.37 4.59
C GLU A 141 -7.76 2.49 3.74
N ILE A 142 -8.30 2.15 2.56
CA ILE A 142 -8.96 3.11 1.67
C ILE A 142 -10.20 3.68 2.35
N THR A 143 -11.03 2.85 2.98
CA THR A 143 -12.24 3.29 3.67
C THR A 143 -11.92 4.23 4.81
N MET A 144 -10.92 3.90 5.62
CA MET A 144 -10.48 4.73 6.74
C MET A 144 -9.71 5.98 6.31
N GLY A 145 -9.24 6.05 5.06
CA GLY A 145 -8.31 7.06 4.61
C GLY A 145 -6.95 6.94 5.30
N TYR A 146 -6.59 5.72 5.73
CA TYR A 146 -5.34 5.41 6.41
C TYR A 146 -4.22 5.24 5.38
N PHE A 147 -3.86 6.34 4.77
CA PHE A 147 -2.76 6.50 3.81
C PHE A 147 -2.38 7.98 3.68
N THR A 148 -1.18 8.25 3.21
CA THR A 148 -0.71 9.60 2.93
C THR A 148 -1.16 10.05 1.54
N LYS A 149 -1.97 11.11 1.48
CA LYS A 149 -2.37 11.72 0.20
C LYS A 149 -1.13 12.15 -0.60
N TYR A 150 -1.06 11.73 -1.86
CA TYR A 150 0.12 11.94 -2.72
C TYR A 150 1.41 11.32 -2.17
N GLY A 151 1.29 10.31 -1.32
CA GLY A 151 2.35 9.44 -0.89
C GLY A 151 2.02 8.02 -1.33
N ASP A 152 1.82 7.10 -0.40
CA ASP A 152 1.36 5.73 -0.68
C ASP A 152 -0.03 5.65 -1.31
N GLY A 153 -0.88 6.70 -1.14
CA GLY A 153 -2.12 6.86 -1.90
C GLY A 153 -1.95 7.39 -3.34
N GLY A 154 -0.73 7.75 -3.74
CA GLY A 154 -0.41 8.21 -5.10
C GLY A 154 0.04 7.02 -5.96
N CYS A 155 -0.88 6.45 -6.71
CA CYS A 155 -0.63 5.30 -7.58
C CYS A 155 -1.60 5.31 -8.77
N ASP A 156 -1.31 4.50 -9.80
CA ASP A 156 -2.16 4.34 -10.98
C ASP A 156 -3.18 3.23 -10.80
N LEU A 157 -2.82 2.16 -10.08
CA LEU A 157 -3.64 0.97 -9.88
C LEU A 157 -3.65 0.56 -8.39
N LEU A 158 -4.80 0.07 -7.90
CA LEU A 158 -5.00 -0.44 -6.54
C LEU A 158 -5.49 -1.91 -6.59
N PRO A 159 -4.59 -2.89 -6.80
CA PRO A 159 -4.98 -4.30 -6.96
C PRO A 159 -5.73 -4.89 -5.78
N LEU A 160 -5.47 -4.40 -4.56
CA LEU A 160 -6.11 -4.86 -3.32
C LEU A 160 -7.27 -3.96 -2.86
N GLY A 161 -7.62 -2.91 -3.62
CA GLY A 161 -8.54 -1.86 -3.19
C GLY A 161 -9.96 -2.32 -2.84
N ASP A 162 -10.40 -3.48 -3.33
CA ASP A 162 -11.68 -4.10 -2.98
C ASP A 162 -11.54 -5.29 -2.01
N LEU A 163 -10.34 -5.62 -1.53
CA LEU A 163 -10.10 -6.74 -0.64
C LEU A 163 -10.11 -6.30 0.83
N LEU A 164 -10.81 -7.08 1.66
CA LEU A 164 -10.73 -7.01 3.11
C LEU A 164 -9.35 -7.52 3.58
N LYS A 165 -8.89 -7.09 4.77
CA LYS A 165 -7.59 -7.54 5.31
C LYS A 165 -7.53 -9.05 5.48
N CYS A 166 -8.62 -9.68 5.90
CA CYS A 166 -8.71 -11.13 5.98
C CYS A 166 -8.59 -11.82 4.62
N GLU A 167 -9.12 -11.24 3.54
CA GLU A 167 -8.95 -11.77 2.18
C GLU A 167 -7.51 -11.60 1.67
N VAL A 168 -6.86 -10.49 2.00
CA VAL A 168 -5.43 -10.30 1.69
C VAL A 168 -4.58 -11.37 2.38
N ARG A 169 -4.86 -11.72 3.65
CA ARG A 169 -4.16 -12.81 4.35
C ARG A 169 -4.38 -14.17 3.69
N ALA A 170 -5.62 -14.49 3.33
CA ALA A 170 -5.94 -15.73 2.62
C ALA A 170 -5.27 -15.80 1.24
N LEU A 171 -5.26 -14.68 0.53
CA LEU A 171 -4.59 -14.56 -0.77
C LEU A 171 -3.06 -14.69 -0.63
N ALA A 172 -2.46 -14.12 0.41
CA ALA A 172 -1.03 -14.25 0.70
C ALA A 172 -0.63 -15.71 0.93
N GLN A 173 -1.43 -16.46 1.70
CA GLN A 173 -1.23 -17.91 1.90
C GLN A 173 -1.33 -18.69 0.59
N PHE A 174 -2.35 -18.43 -0.22
CA PHE A 174 -2.53 -19.04 -1.53
C PHE A 174 -1.40 -18.75 -2.52
N LEU A 175 -0.80 -17.57 -2.42
CA LEU A 175 0.30 -17.12 -3.29
C LEU A 175 1.68 -17.53 -2.79
N ASP A 176 1.78 -18.32 -1.73
CA ASP A 176 3.02 -18.79 -1.10
C ASP A 176 3.92 -17.63 -0.60
N VAL A 177 3.29 -16.54 -0.09
CA VAL A 177 4.05 -15.48 0.60
C VAL A 177 4.74 -16.07 1.83
N PRO A 178 6.03 -15.76 2.09
CA PRO A 178 6.75 -16.30 3.24
C PRO A 178 6.04 -16.05 4.57
N GLU A 179 5.89 -17.09 5.39
CA GLU A 179 5.15 -17.08 6.66
C GLU A 179 5.57 -15.93 7.60
N PRO A 180 6.87 -15.59 7.77
CA PRO A 180 7.25 -14.45 8.61
C PRO A 180 6.60 -13.12 8.21
N VAL A 181 6.30 -12.94 6.90
CA VAL A 181 5.64 -11.74 6.37
C VAL A 181 4.12 -11.79 6.60
N ILE A 182 3.52 -12.99 6.53
CA ILE A 182 2.08 -13.18 6.75
C ILE A 182 1.70 -12.91 8.20
N VAL A 183 2.51 -13.37 9.16
CA VAL A 183 2.23 -13.25 10.60
C VAL A 183 2.66 -11.93 11.21
N LYS A 184 3.43 -11.12 10.48
CA LYS A 184 3.88 -9.80 10.92
C LYS A 184 2.68 -8.87 11.16
N ALA A 185 2.70 -8.16 12.30
CA ALA A 185 1.70 -7.15 12.60
C ALA A 185 1.71 -6.02 11.55
N PRO A 186 0.55 -5.61 11.01
CA PRO A 186 0.48 -4.52 10.06
C PRO A 186 1.01 -3.20 10.63
N SER A 187 1.85 -2.50 9.86
CA SER A 187 2.42 -1.21 10.25
C SER A 187 2.76 -0.39 9.01
N ALA A 188 2.49 0.91 9.07
CA ALA A 188 2.92 1.86 8.04
C ALA A 188 4.45 2.10 8.04
N GLY A 189 5.17 1.64 9.08
CA GLY A 189 6.64 1.70 9.15
C GLY A 189 7.22 3.11 9.12
N LEU A 190 6.52 4.09 9.69
CA LEU A 190 6.95 5.49 9.72
C LEU A 190 7.83 5.77 10.94
N TRP A 191 7.64 5.04 12.05
CA TRP A 191 8.46 5.08 13.27
C TRP A 191 8.45 3.73 13.99
N GLU A 192 9.38 3.55 14.90
CA GLU A 192 9.54 2.31 15.68
C GLU A 192 8.33 2.08 16.62
N GLY A 193 7.83 0.84 16.67
CA GLY A 193 6.69 0.45 17.51
C GLY A 193 5.32 0.86 16.97
N GLN A 194 5.24 1.47 15.78
CA GLN A 194 3.97 1.78 15.15
C GLN A 194 3.22 0.49 14.78
N THR A 195 1.91 0.48 15.03
CA THR A 195 0.97 -0.52 14.51
C THR A 195 -0.27 0.19 13.97
N ASP A 196 -0.79 -0.29 12.84
CA ASP A 196 -1.98 0.30 12.22
C ASP A 196 -3.19 0.26 13.16
N GLU A 197 -3.43 -0.87 13.81
CA GLU A 197 -4.54 -1.03 14.76
C GLU A 197 -4.42 -0.10 15.98
N GLY A 198 -3.19 0.13 16.46
CA GLY A 198 -2.91 1.09 17.54
C GLY A 198 -3.27 2.53 17.16
N GLU A 199 -2.93 2.95 15.94
CA GLU A 199 -3.24 4.30 15.44
C GLU A 199 -4.72 4.46 15.08
N MET A 200 -5.31 3.48 14.39
CA MET A 200 -6.73 3.47 14.07
C MET A 200 -7.59 3.31 15.33
N GLY A 201 -7.04 2.71 16.41
CA GLY A 201 -7.71 2.44 17.68
C GLY A 201 -8.85 1.43 17.55
N MET A 202 -8.73 0.51 16.60
CA MET A 202 -9.64 -0.60 16.35
C MET A 202 -8.93 -1.68 15.55
N SER A 203 -9.42 -2.93 15.65
CA SER A 203 -8.85 -4.07 14.93
C SER A 203 -9.27 -4.10 13.46
N TYR A 204 -8.43 -4.69 12.60
CA TYR A 204 -8.83 -4.98 11.22
C TYR A 204 -10.06 -5.89 11.14
N GLU A 205 -10.27 -6.78 12.12
CA GLU A 205 -11.46 -7.64 12.18
C GLU A 205 -12.75 -6.83 12.35
N ASP A 206 -12.72 -5.79 13.18
CA ASP A 206 -13.86 -4.90 13.37
C ASP A 206 -14.12 -4.04 12.13
N ILE A 207 -13.06 -3.53 11.50
CA ILE A 207 -13.18 -2.75 10.26
C ILE A 207 -13.73 -3.63 9.14
N ASP A 208 -13.14 -4.81 8.91
CA ASP A 208 -13.58 -5.75 7.86
C ASP A 208 -15.04 -6.15 8.06
N ARG A 209 -15.46 -6.42 9.30
CA ARG A 209 -16.85 -6.74 9.63
C ARG A 209 -17.79 -5.59 9.25
N TYR A 210 -17.50 -4.37 9.69
CA TYR A 210 -18.36 -3.23 9.39
C TYR A 210 -18.39 -2.91 7.90
N VAL A 211 -17.25 -2.88 7.24
CA VAL A 211 -17.14 -2.56 5.80
C VAL A 211 -17.85 -3.60 4.93
N SER A 212 -17.88 -4.88 5.35
CA SER A 212 -18.52 -5.95 4.57
C SER A 212 -20.01 -6.16 4.86
N THR A 213 -20.46 -5.88 6.09
CA THR A 213 -21.83 -6.24 6.52
C THR A 213 -22.65 -5.04 7.02
N GLY A 214 -22.03 -3.91 7.32
CA GLY A 214 -22.66 -2.81 8.04
C GLY A 214 -22.88 -3.08 9.54
N GLU A 215 -22.44 -4.25 10.04
CA GLU A 215 -22.61 -4.65 11.44
C GLU A 215 -21.36 -4.35 12.26
N GLY A 216 -21.52 -4.11 13.58
CA GLY A 216 -20.44 -3.89 14.50
C GLY A 216 -20.84 -3.07 15.71
N ASP A 217 -19.90 -2.86 16.63
CA ASP A 217 -20.11 -1.97 17.77
C ASP A 217 -20.40 -0.53 17.34
N THR A 218 -21.31 0.15 18.03
CA THR A 218 -21.75 1.51 17.65
C THR A 218 -20.61 2.52 17.68
N ALA A 219 -19.68 2.41 18.64
CA ALA A 219 -18.54 3.32 18.73
C ALA A 219 -17.54 3.09 17.60
N VAL A 220 -17.33 1.83 17.21
CA VAL A 220 -16.48 1.44 16.06
C VAL A 220 -17.08 1.99 14.77
N LYS A 221 -18.38 1.78 14.52
CA LYS A 221 -19.08 2.31 13.34
C LYS A 221 -18.93 3.83 13.23
N TYR A 222 -19.27 4.54 14.31
CA TYR A 222 -19.16 6.00 14.35
C TYR A 222 -17.74 6.48 14.03
N ARG A 223 -16.72 5.80 14.56
CA ARG A 223 -15.34 6.15 14.30
C ARG A 223 -14.94 5.91 12.84
N ILE A 224 -15.34 4.77 12.26
CA ILE A 224 -15.09 4.46 10.83
C ILE A 224 -15.75 5.52 9.93
N ASP A 225 -17.04 5.81 10.15
CA ASP A 225 -17.77 6.79 9.35
C ASP A 225 -17.17 8.20 9.46
N ARG A 226 -16.75 8.58 10.66
CA ARG A 226 -16.04 9.84 10.89
C ARG A 226 -14.71 9.90 10.13
N MET A 227 -13.87 8.88 10.25
CA MET A 227 -12.59 8.82 9.53
C MET A 227 -12.79 8.80 8.02
N ASN A 228 -13.76 8.04 7.54
CA ASN A 228 -14.14 8.00 6.13
C ASN A 228 -14.53 9.41 5.62
N THR A 229 -15.43 10.09 6.30
CA THR A 229 -15.87 11.44 5.93
C THR A 229 -14.74 12.45 5.96
N GLN A 230 -13.93 12.47 7.03
CA GLN A 230 -12.82 13.41 7.17
C GLN A 230 -11.72 13.20 6.13
N SER A 231 -11.56 11.97 5.66
CA SER A 231 -10.54 11.61 4.67
C SER A 231 -11.04 11.59 3.22
N GLU A 232 -12.29 11.95 2.96
CA GLU A 232 -12.89 11.88 1.61
C GLU A 232 -12.06 12.64 0.57
N HIS A 233 -11.50 13.79 0.95
CA HIS A 233 -10.62 14.58 0.08
C HIS A 233 -9.35 13.82 -0.39
N LYS A 234 -9.00 12.71 0.25
CA LYS A 234 -7.85 11.88 -0.15
C LYS A 234 -8.18 10.94 -1.31
N ARG A 235 -9.50 10.60 -1.48
CA ARG A 235 -10.01 9.64 -2.48
C ARG A 235 -10.60 10.30 -3.72
N ARG A 236 -10.74 11.63 -3.71
CA ARG A 236 -11.31 12.39 -4.81
C ARG A 236 -10.27 13.24 -5.51
N ILE A 237 -10.47 13.48 -6.78
CA ILE A 237 -9.75 14.56 -7.48
C ILE A 237 -10.09 15.91 -6.79
N PRO A 238 -9.13 16.86 -6.79
CA PRO A 238 -9.38 18.17 -6.21
C PRO A 238 -10.67 18.81 -6.76
N PRO A 239 -11.53 19.40 -5.92
CA PRO A 239 -12.73 20.07 -6.38
C PRO A 239 -12.36 21.29 -7.24
N VAL A 240 -13.12 21.52 -8.29
CA VAL A 240 -12.95 22.67 -9.19
C VAL A 240 -13.99 23.72 -8.84
N CYS A 241 -13.56 24.97 -8.69
CA CYS A 241 -14.48 26.10 -8.55
C CYS A 241 -15.12 26.39 -9.93
N VAL A 242 -16.43 26.21 -10.02
CA VAL A 242 -17.18 26.58 -11.22
C VAL A 242 -17.78 27.95 -10.97
N CYS A 243 -17.29 28.96 -11.69
CA CYS A 243 -17.83 30.31 -11.70
C CYS A 243 -18.95 30.38 -12.75
N SER A 244 -20.20 30.54 -12.31
CA SER A 244 -21.37 30.80 -13.16
C SER A 244 -21.54 32.27 -13.44
#